data_de3b62df9d5cc0b4f00444df112ed242
#
_entry.id   de3b62df9d5cc0b4f00444df112ed242
#
_cell.length_a   1.000
_cell.length_b   1.000
_cell.length_c   1.000
_cell.angle_alpha   90.00
_cell.angle_beta   90.00
_cell.angle_gamma   90.00
#
_symmetry.space_group_name_H-M   'P 1'
#
loop_
_entity.id
_entity.type
_entity.pdbx_description
1 polymer ?
#
loop_
_entity_poly.entity_id
_entity_poly.type
_entity_poly.pdbx_seq_one_letter_code
_entity_poly.pdbx_strand_id
1 'polypeptide(L)'
;LGPEGFWPESQGFDVNRGGITRGGPYGGKKYFSPYGNPRLKDGPPGEHLPARLANETVKFIETNREKPFLAYLSFYSVHTPLIARKDLRQKYLAKRKQLDAAAVAGEFSKREHRRRVRTLQAHAVYAGMIEAMDQAVGTVLSGLKRLGLEKNTAVFFMSDNGGLSTSEGHPTSNLPLRGGKGWMYEGGIREPLIVR
;
A
#
# COMPACT_ATOMS: atom_id res chain seq x y z
N LEU A 1 -13.85 -5.00 4.59
CA LEU A 1 -14.72 -3.91 4.14
C LEU A 1 -16.18 -4.33 4.24
N GLY A 2 -17.06 -3.41 4.64
CA GLY A 2 -18.48 -3.67 4.84
C GLY A 2 -18.93 -3.35 6.26
N PRO A 3 -20.23 -3.55 6.59
CA PRO A 3 -20.73 -3.36 7.95
C PRO A 3 -20.07 -4.32 8.95
N GLU A 4 -20.29 -4.08 10.23
CA GLU A 4 -19.57 -4.78 11.33
C GLU A 4 -19.66 -6.31 11.26
N GLY A 5 -20.80 -6.86 10.84
CA GLY A 5 -20.99 -8.31 10.66
C GLY A 5 -20.10 -8.96 9.57
N PHE A 6 -19.37 -8.15 8.79
CA PHE A 6 -18.43 -8.63 7.76
C PHE A 6 -16.96 -8.31 8.10
N TRP A 7 -16.70 -7.88 9.32
CA TRP A 7 -15.31 -7.64 9.75
C TRP A 7 -14.55 -8.96 9.91
N PRO A 8 -13.19 -8.91 9.95
CA PRO A 8 -12.37 -10.11 10.02
C PRO A 8 -12.77 -11.10 11.09
N GLU A 9 -13.17 -10.62 12.27
CA GLU A 9 -13.60 -11.48 13.40
C GLU A 9 -14.84 -12.30 13.06
N SER A 10 -15.76 -11.75 12.24
CA SER A 10 -16.94 -12.46 11.76
C SER A 10 -16.65 -13.42 10.59
N GLN A 11 -15.40 -13.41 10.08
CA GLN A 11 -14.94 -14.22 8.95
C GLN A 11 -13.86 -15.24 9.37
N GLY A 12 -13.73 -15.52 10.66
CA GLY A 12 -12.83 -16.55 11.18
C GLY A 12 -11.43 -16.07 11.57
N PHE A 13 -11.16 -14.76 11.60
CA PHE A 13 -9.92 -14.24 12.17
C PHE A 13 -10.06 -13.97 13.67
N ASP A 14 -9.09 -14.40 14.46
CA ASP A 14 -9.08 -14.20 15.91
C ASP A 14 -8.70 -12.77 16.32
N VAL A 15 -7.95 -12.07 15.47
CA VAL A 15 -7.39 -10.75 15.78
C VAL A 15 -7.61 -9.79 14.63
N ASN A 16 -8.21 -8.64 14.91
CA ASN A 16 -8.33 -7.52 13.98
C ASN A 16 -7.61 -6.29 14.54
N ARG A 17 -6.69 -5.74 13.78
CA ARG A 17 -5.95 -4.51 14.08
C ARG A 17 -6.14 -3.50 12.95
N GLY A 18 -7.11 -2.61 13.12
CA GLY A 18 -7.38 -1.54 12.16
C GLY A 18 -8.38 -1.84 11.06
N GLY A 19 -8.86 -3.09 10.93
CA GLY A 19 -9.91 -3.43 9.98
C GLY A 19 -11.26 -2.87 10.43
N ILE A 20 -11.85 -1.98 9.62
CA ILE A 20 -13.13 -1.32 9.85
C ILE A 20 -13.89 -1.17 8.55
N THR A 21 -15.12 -0.67 8.62
CA THR A 21 -15.99 -0.42 7.45
C THR A 21 -15.34 0.47 6.37
N ARG A 22 -14.42 1.35 6.75
CA ARG A 22 -13.79 2.28 5.81
C ARG A 22 -12.73 1.59 4.96
N GLY A 23 -12.79 1.81 3.64
CA GLY A 23 -11.80 1.30 2.68
C GLY A 23 -10.51 2.12 2.58
N GLY A 24 -10.25 3.05 3.49
CA GLY A 24 -9.06 3.90 3.49
C GLY A 24 -8.98 4.83 4.70
N PRO A 25 -7.82 5.44 4.94
CA PRO A 25 -7.62 6.40 6.04
C PRO A 25 -8.15 7.79 5.65
N TYR A 26 -9.43 7.86 5.31
CA TYR A 26 -10.10 9.09 4.89
C TYR A 26 -10.30 10.06 6.06
N GLY A 27 -10.49 11.34 5.73
CA GLY A 27 -10.74 12.39 6.72
C GLY A 27 -9.47 13.08 7.22
N GLY A 28 -8.70 13.68 6.31
CA GLY A 28 -7.49 14.43 6.62
C GLY A 28 -6.22 13.57 6.64
N LYS A 29 -5.31 13.85 7.59
CA LYS A 29 -3.99 13.19 7.63
C LYS A 29 -4.00 11.82 8.33
N LYS A 30 -5.01 10.99 8.10
CA LYS A 30 -5.19 9.71 8.79
C LYS A 30 -4.17 8.60 8.43
N TYR A 31 -3.27 8.86 7.49
CA TYR A 31 -2.04 8.08 7.33
C TYR A 31 -1.02 8.30 8.45
N PHE A 32 -1.27 9.27 9.35
CA PHE A 32 -0.41 9.57 10.49
C PHE A 32 -1.23 9.59 11.77
N SER A 33 -0.61 9.16 12.87
CA SER A 33 -1.22 9.26 14.20
C SER A 33 -1.48 10.74 14.56
N PRO A 34 -2.68 11.03 15.11
CA PRO A 34 -3.76 10.13 15.50
C PRO A 34 -4.56 9.61 14.28
N TYR A 35 -4.72 8.28 14.22
CA TYR A 35 -5.39 7.62 13.08
C TYR A 35 -6.92 7.80 13.11
N GLY A 36 -7.49 7.97 14.28
CA GLY A 36 -8.94 8.00 14.50
C GLY A 36 -9.61 6.70 14.05
N ASN A 37 -8.95 5.57 14.29
CA ASN A 37 -9.41 4.23 13.98
C ASN A 37 -9.78 3.50 15.30
N PRO A 38 -11.03 3.09 15.51
CA PRO A 38 -11.46 2.48 16.77
C PRO A 38 -10.82 1.11 17.05
N ARG A 39 -10.27 0.45 16.02
CA ARG A 39 -9.61 -0.86 16.10
C ARG A 39 -8.08 -0.77 16.08
N LEU A 40 -7.52 0.45 16.05
CA LEU A 40 -6.08 0.66 16.10
C LEU A 40 -5.77 1.83 17.05
N LYS A 41 -5.16 1.51 18.17
CA LYS A 41 -4.74 2.51 19.16
C LYS A 41 -3.73 3.49 18.53
N ASP A 42 -3.91 4.78 18.76
CA ASP A 42 -2.96 5.79 18.30
C ASP A 42 -1.57 5.54 18.88
N GLY A 43 -0.57 5.78 18.07
CA GLY A 43 0.83 5.79 18.45
C GLY A 43 1.34 7.21 18.69
N PRO A 44 2.66 7.40 18.75
CA PRO A 44 3.24 8.73 18.84
C PRO A 44 2.74 9.67 17.73
N PRO A 45 2.60 10.96 17.98
CA PRO A 45 2.18 11.92 16.97
C PRO A 45 3.03 11.83 15.70
N GLY A 46 2.37 11.68 14.55
CA GLY A 46 3.06 11.57 13.26
C GLY A 46 3.57 10.16 12.92
N GLU A 47 3.35 9.15 13.75
CA GLU A 47 3.65 7.75 13.38
C GLU A 47 2.90 7.37 12.10
N HIS A 48 3.62 6.78 11.13
CA HIS A 48 3.05 6.45 9.82
C HIS A 48 2.31 5.11 9.86
N LEU A 49 1.10 5.08 9.35
CA LEU A 49 0.19 3.93 9.42
C LEU A 49 0.78 2.62 8.87
N PRO A 50 1.45 2.57 7.68
CA PRO A 50 2.09 1.35 7.21
C PRO A 50 3.12 0.78 8.19
N ALA A 51 3.95 1.62 8.78
CA ALA A 51 4.93 1.20 9.78
C ALA A 51 4.23 0.68 11.05
N ARG A 52 3.16 1.33 11.51
CA ARG A 52 2.37 0.88 12.64
C ARG A 52 1.75 -0.49 12.39
N LEU A 53 1.13 -0.71 11.23
CA LEU A 53 0.52 -2.01 10.89
C LEU A 53 1.56 -3.13 10.79
N ALA A 54 2.74 -2.84 10.21
CA ALA A 54 3.84 -3.80 10.18
C ALA A 54 4.31 -4.18 11.60
N ASN A 55 4.44 -3.21 12.50
CA ASN A 55 4.81 -3.46 13.89
C ASN A 55 3.74 -4.28 14.64
N GLU A 56 2.46 -4.01 14.42
CA GLU A 56 1.37 -4.84 15.00
C GLU A 56 1.41 -6.28 14.45
N THR A 57 1.73 -6.43 13.15
CA THR A 57 1.91 -7.75 12.53
C THR A 57 3.09 -8.50 13.15
N VAL A 58 4.24 -7.85 13.33
CA VAL A 58 5.40 -8.46 13.98
C VAL A 58 5.09 -8.89 15.42
N LYS A 59 4.39 -8.07 16.19
CA LYS A 59 3.93 -8.43 17.55
C LYS A 59 3.00 -9.64 17.55
N PHE A 60 2.07 -9.70 16.60
CA PHE A 60 1.18 -10.86 16.45
C PHE A 60 1.98 -12.14 16.15
N ILE A 61 2.91 -12.08 15.20
CA ILE A 61 3.79 -13.20 14.84
C ILE A 61 4.60 -13.66 16.07
N GLU A 62 5.21 -12.73 16.81
CA GLU A 62 6.02 -13.02 17.98
C GLU A 62 5.21 -13.71 19.08
N THR A 63 3.98 -13.26 19.32
CA THR A 63 3.07 -13.84 20.31
C THR A 63 2.60 -15.25 19.91
N ASN A 64 2.51 -15.55 18.61
CA ASN A 64 1.99 -16.80 18.09
C ASN A 64 3.06 -17.73 17.48
N ARG A 65 4.34 -17.42 17.66
CA ARG A 65 5.47 -18.10 16.98
C ARG A 65 5.55 -19.61 17.21
N GLU A 66 4.99 -20.12 18.31
CA GLU A 66 5.00 -21.55 18.67
C GLU A 66 3.81 -22.33 18.08
N LYS A 67 2.94 -21.68 17.31
CA LYS A 67 1.74 -22.26 16.68
C LYS A 67 1.68 -21.91 15.20
N PRO A 68 0.98 -22.71 14.37
CA PRO A 68 0.59 -22.26 13.05
C PRO A 68 -0.23 -20.98 13.11
N PHE A 69 0.06 -20.02 12.24
CA PHE A 69 -0.67 -18.76 12.15
C PHE A 69 -0.89 -18.34 10.70
N LEU A 70 -1.94 -17.56 10.48
CA LEU A 70 -2.18 -16.79 9.28
C LEU A 70 -2.14 -15.30 9.64
N ALA A 71 -1.23 -14.53 9.05
CA ALA A 71 -1.19 -13.09 9.18
C ALA A 71 -1.57 -12.44 7.84
N TYR A 72 -2.72 -11.76 7.78
CA TYR A 72 -3.18 -11.01 6.62
C TYR A 72 -2.95 -9.52 6.85
N LEU A 73 -1.87 -8.97 6.27
CA LEU A 73 -1.51 -7.56 6.37
C LEU A 73 -2.00 -6.81 5.13
N SER A 74 -3.13 -6.14 5.27
CA SER A 74 -3.76 -5.36 4.22
C SER A 74 -3.39 -3.88 4.37
N PHE A 75 -2.60 -3.35 3.43
CA PHE A 75 -2.25 -1.94 3.39
C PHE A 75 -3.33 -1.10 2.69
N TYR A 76 -3.61 0.09 3.22
CA TYR A 76 -4.33 1.10 2.44
C TYR A 76 -3.46 1.75 1.36
N SER A 77 -2.14 1.74 1.56
CA SER A 77 -1.18 2.20 0.54
C SER A 77 -1.24 1.25 -0.66
N VAL A 78 -1.30 1.80 -1.82
CA VAL A 78 -1.08 3.20 -2.22
C VAL A 78 -2.38 3.88 -2.70
N HIS A 79 -3.51 3.56 -2.09
CA HIS A 79 -4.82 4.13 -2.42
C HIS A 79 -4.88 5.64 -2.06
N THR A 80 -5.76 6.36 -2.73
CA THR A 80 -6.09 7.75 -2.35
C THR A 80 -6.70 7.81 -0.93
N PRO A 81 -6.49 8.90 -0.19
CA PRO A 81 -5.76 10.13 -0.54
C PRO A 81 -4.25 9.89 -0.62
N LEU A 82 -3.60 10.49 -1.64
CA LEU A 82 -2.15 10.34 -1.81
C LEU A 82 -1.40 11.22 -0.81
N ILE A 83 -0.88 10.61 0.22
CA ILE A 83 -0.15 11.30 1.30
C ILE A 83 1.09 10.50 1.66
N ALA A 84 2.27 11.02 1.30
CA ALA A 84 3.55 10.43 1.65
C ALA A 84 4.20 11.12 2.86
N ARG A 85 5.09 10.42 3.53
CA ARG A 85 6.01 11.01 4.50
C ARG A 85 6.81 12.13 3.83
N LYS A 86 7.07 13.20 4.59
CA LYS A 86 7.74 14.41 4.09
C LYS A 86 9.13 14.11 3.50
N ASP A 87 9.92 13.30 4.19
CA ASP A 87 11.26 12.88 3.77
C ASP A 87 11.23 12.14 2.43
N LEU A 88 10.34 11.16 2.28
CA LEU A 88 10.21 10.38 1.06
C LEU A 88 9.66 11.22 -0.10
N ARG A 89 8.69 12.09 0.16
CA ARG A 89 8.21 13.04 -0.85
C ARG A 89 9.34 13.94 -1.35
N GLN A 90 10.18 14.47 -0.47
CA GLN A 90 11.32 15.31 -0.85
C GLN A 90 12.35 14.52 -1.67
N LYS A 91 12.69 13.29 -1.25
CA LYS A 91 13.57 12.38 -2.00
C LYS A 91 13.08 12.22 -3.45
N TYR A 92 11.82 11.91 -3.63
CA TYR A 92 11.27 11.66 -4.98
C TYR A 92 11.00 12.93 -5.79
N LEU A 93 10.78 14.09 -5.14
CA LEU A 93 10.79 15.37 -5.84
C LEU A 93 12.19 15.71 -6.38
N ALA A 94 13.24 15.45 -5.60
CA ALA A 94 14.62 15.62 -6.07
C ALA A 94 14.94 14.67 -7.24
N LYS A 95 14.54 13.39 -7.11
CA LYS A 95 14.70 12.41 -8.21
C LYS A 95 13.94 12.81 -9.48
N ARG A 96 12.70 13.32 -9.35
CA ARG A 96 11.92 13.81 -10.49
C ARG A 96 12.63 14.95 -11.25
N LYS A 97 13.33 15.85 -10.56
CA LYS A 97 14.09 16.95 -11.18
C LYS A 97 15.26 16.47 -12.06
N GLN A 98 15.70 15.21 -11.87
CA GLN A 98 16.77 14.61 -12.66
C GLN A 98 16.27 13.89 -13.90
N LEU A 99 14.94 13.80 -14.10
CA LEU A 99 14.36 13.21 -15.30
C LEU A 99 14.48 14.17 -16.47
N ASP A 100 14.55 13.60 -17.66
CA ASP A 100 14.53 14.36 -18.90
C ASP A 100 13.29 15.24 -19.01
N ALA A 101 13.47 16.50 -19.35
CA ALA A 101 12.39 17.49 -19.40
C ALA A 101 11.33 17.16 -20.46
N ALA A 102 11.74 16.61 -21.61
CA ALA A 102 10.81 16.21 -22.66
C ALA A 102 9.98 14.99 -22.24
N ALA A 103 10.59 14.03 -21.54
CA ALA A 103 9.89 12.89 -20.97
C ALA A 103 8.85 13.34 -19.92
N VAL A 104 9.20 14.30 -19.06
CA VAL A 104 8.27 14.86 -18.07
C VAL A 104 7.13 15.64 -18.76
N ALA A 105 7.41 16.41 -19.78
CA ALA A 105 6.38 17.11 -20.56
C ALA A 105 5.43 16.13 -21.26
N GLY A 106 5.94 14.97 -21.70
CA GLY A 106 5.18 13.91 -22.36
C GLY A 106 4.51 12.90 -21.41
N GLU A 107 4.57 13.10 -20.08
CA GLU A 107 4.10 12.10 -19.11
C GLU A 107 2.60 11.71 -19.23
N PHE A 108 1.83 12.44 -20.03
CA PHE A 108 0.42 12.18 -20.34
C PHE A 108 0.15 12.19 -21.86
N SER A 109 1.10 11.77 -22.67
CA SER A 109 1.00 11.76 -24.13
C SER A 109 -0.01 10.74 -24.68
N LYS A 110 -0.41 9.75 -23.89
CA LYS A 110 -1.38 8.72 -24.29
C LYS A 110 -2.77 8.96 -23.73
N ARG A 111 -3.76 8.38 -24.40
CA ARG A 111 -5.16 8.30 -23.96
C ARG A 111 -5.67 6.88 -24.09
N GLU A 112 -6.51 6.49 -23.13
CA GLU A 112 -7.38 5.33 -23.21
C GLU A 112 -8.82 5.84 -23.29
N HIS A 113 -9.47 5.66 -24.43
CA HIS A 113 -10.74 6.33 -24.75
C HIS A 113 -10.64 7.85 -24.49
N ARG A 114 -11.47 8.37 -23.60
CA ARG A 114 -11.48 9.79 -23.21
C ARG A 114 -10.56 10.12 -22.02
N ARG A 115 -9.91 9.11 -21.41
CA ARG A 115 -9.07 9.29 -20.22
C ARG A 115 -7.61 9.54 -20.61
N ARG A 116 -6.97 10.46 -19.94
CA ARG A 116 -5.50 10.60 -20.01
C ARG A 116 -4.86 9.41 -19.30
N VAL A 117 -3.73 8.96 -19.79
CA VAL A 117 -2.96 7.88 -19.20
C VAL A 117 -1.57 8.40 -18.84
N ARG A 118 -1.15 8.15 -17.62
CA ARG A 118 0.24 8.41 -17.23
C ARG A 118 1.16 7.41 -17.93
N THR A 119 2.19 7.93 -18.59
CA THR A 119 3.17 7.14 -19.34
C THR A 119 4.54 7.11 -18.67
N LEU A 120 4.78 7.98 -17.70
CA LEU A 120 6.04 8.09 -16.98
C LEU A 120 5.80 7.91 -15.46
N GLN A 121 6.58 7.03 -14.83
CA GLN A 121 6.54 6.81 -13.37
C GLN A 121 7.26 7.94 -12.61
N ALA A 122 6.63 9.11 -12.57
CA ALA A 122 7.25 10.32 -12.03
C ALA A 122 6.45 11.01 -10.90
N HIS A 123 5.43 10.35 -10.35
CA HIS A 123 4.61 10.93 -9.28
C HIS A 123 5.27 10.79 -7.91
N ALA A 124 5.94 11.85 -7.44
CA ALA A 124 6.79 11.81 -6.25
C ALA A 124 6.07 11.38 -4.96
N VAL A 125 4.81 11.77 -4.77
CA VAL A 125 4.02 11.37 -3.58
C VAL A 125 3.72 9.87 -3.64
N TYR A 126 3.29 9.37 -4.78
CA TYR A 126 2.98 7.95 -4.96
C TYR A 126 4.23 7.07 -4.77
N ALA A 127 5.37 7.47 -5.35
CA ALA A 127 6.65 6.79 -5.15
C ALA A 127 7.07 6.76 -3.66
N GLY A 128 6.86 7.87 -2.94
CA GLY A 128 7.10 7.91 -1.50
C GLY A 128 6.17 7.01 -0.69
N MET A 129 4.92 6.83 -1.11
CA MET A 129 3.98 5.87 -0.48
C MET A 129 4.40 4.42 -0.74
N ILE A 130 4.86 4.11 -1.96
CA ILE A 130 5.40 2.78 -2.29
C ILE A 130 6.63 2.46 -1.44
N GLU A 131 7.59 3.37 -1.35
CA GLU A 131 8.79 3.14 -0.52
C GLU A 131 8.44 2.96 0.95
N ALA A 132 7.48 3.71 1.48
CA ALA A 132 7.04 3.53 2.87
C ALA A 132 6.37 2.16 3.09
N MET A 133 5.63 1.65 2.12
CA MET A 133 5.04 0.31 2.15
C MET A 133 6.13 -0.77 2.06
N ASP A 134 7.11 -0.61 1.18
CA ASP A 134 8.25 -1.51 1.05
C ASP A 134 9.05 -1.61 2.35
N GLN A 135 9.31 -0.47 3.02
CA GLN A 135 9.93 -0.43 4.34
C GLN A 135 9.09 -1.19 5.39
N ALA A 136 7.79 -1.09 5.33
CA ALA A 136 6.88 -1.82 6.23
C ALA A 136 6.92 -3.34 5.98
N VAL A 137 6.95 -3.77 4.71
CA VAL A 137 7.17 -5.18 4.33
C VAL A 137 8.53 -5.66 4.84
N GLY A 138 9.57 -4.87 4.63
CA GLY A 138 10.92 -5.14 5.14
C GLY A 138 10.95 -5.34 6.66
N THR A 139 10.14 -4.59 7.41
CA THR A 139 9.98 -4.74 8.87
C THR A 139 9.43 -6.13 9.23
N VAL A 140 8.39 -6.59 8.52
CA VAL A 140 7.80 -7.91 8.74
C VAL A 140 8.78 -9.02 8.39
N LEU A 141 9.45 -8.95 7.24
CA LEU A 141 10.44 -9.94 6.82
C LEU A 141 11.63 -10.03 7.79
N SER A 142 12.10 -8.88 8.27
CA SER A 142 13.15 -8.82 9.29
C SER A 142 12.68 -9.40 10.63
N GLY A 143 11.41 -9.19 10.98
CA GLY A 143 10.77 -9.81 12.15
C GLY A 143 10.75 -11.34 12.05
N LEU A 144 10.32 -11.89 10.93
CA LEU A 144 10.33 -13.34 10.68
C LEU A 144 11.75 -13.92 10.81
N LYS A 145 12.75 -13.24 10.22
CA LYS A 145 14.15 -13.66 10.31
C LYS A 145 14.65 -13.63 11.76
N ARG A 146 14.42 -12.54 12.49
CA ARG A 146 14.81 -12.39 13.90
C ARG A 146 14.20 -13.46 14.81
N LEU A 147 12.98 -13.89 14.50
CA LEU A 147 12.25 -14.92 15.23
C LEU A 147 12.59 -16.35 14.80
N GLY A 148 13.47 -16.54 13.81
CA GLY A 148 13.84 -17.85 13.29
C GLY A 148 12.75 -18.53 12.43
N LEU A 149 11.73 -17.80 12.01
CA LEU A 149 10.57 -18.32 11.29
C LEU A 149 10.70 -18.26 9.75
N GLU A 150 11.76 -17.64 9.24
CA GLU A 150 11.94 -17.34 7.81
C GLU A 150 11.85 -18.59 6.90
N LYS A 151 12.34 -19.75 7.39
CA LYS A 151 12.36 -21.01 6.63
C LYS A 151 11.06 -21.83 6.76
N ASN A 152 10.18 -21.44 7.66
CA ASN A 152 8.92 -22.14 7.95
C ASN A 152 7.70 -21.24 7.78
N THR A 153 7.83 -20.18 6.98
CA THR A 153 6.72 -19.24 6.70
C THR A 153 6.68 -18.94 5.22
N ALA A 154 5.58 -19.28 4.56
CA ALA A 154 5.31 -18.82 3.21
C ALA A 154 4.82 -17.37 3.24
N VAL A 155 5.40 -16.51 2.43
CA VAL A 155 5.04 -15.09 2.31
C VAL A 155 4.51 -14.82 0.91
N PHE A 156 3.30 -14.29 0.83
CA PHE A 156 2.65 -13.87 -0.41
C PHE A 156 2.53 -12.34 -0.40
N PHE A 157 2.97 -11.68 -1.45
CA PHE A 157 2.76 -10.26 -1.66
C PHE A 157 2.08 -10.04 -2.99
N MET A 158 0.94 -9.36 -2.97
CA MET A 158 0.14 -9.11 -4.18
C MET A 158 -0.63 -7.79 -4.07
N SER A 159 -1.09 -7.27 -5.19
CA SER A 159 -2.06 -6.17 -5.26
C SER A 159 -3.48 -6.72 -5.45
N ASP A 160 -4.49 -5.94 -5.05
CA ASP A 160 -5.90 -6.28 -5.22
C ASP A 160 -6.43 -5.91 -6.61
N ASN A 161 -5.79 -4.95 -7.27
CA ASN A 161 -6.08 -4.48 -8.63
C ASN A 161 -4.93 -3.65 -9.20
N GLY A 162 -4.99 -3.37 -10.49
CA GLY A 162 -4.02 -2.54 -11.18
C GLY A 162 -3.94 -1.11 -10.71
N GLY A 163 -2.83 -0.47 -10.98
CA GLY A 163 -2.56 0.91 -10.59
C GLY A 163 -3.52 1.91 -11.25
N LEU A 164 -3.75 3.04 -10.58
CA LEU A 164 -4.59 4.15 -11.04
C LEU A 164 -3.89 4.96 -12.16
N SER A 165 -3.82 4.42 -13.37
CA SER A 165 -3.20 5.09 -14.51
C SER A 165 -4.12 6.07 -15.24
N THR A 166 -5.44 5.93 -15.09
CA THR A 166 -6.47 6.62 -15.89
C THR A 166 -7.45 7.46 -15.07
N SER A 167 -7.29 7.53 -13.74
CA SER A 167 -8.23 8.26 -12.87
C SER A 167 -7.56 8.70 -11.56
N GLU A 168 -8.30 9.42 -10.72
CA GLU A 168 -7.94 9.80 -9.35
C GLU A 168 -6.53 10.40 -9.20
N GLY A 169 -6.18 11.34 -10.10
CA GLY A 169 -4.88 11.99 -10.10
C GLY A 169 -3.81 11.27 -10.93
N HIS A 170 -4.13 10.13 -11.53
CA HIS A 170 -3.24 9.35 -12.41
C HIS A 170 -1.85 9.14 -11.79
N PRO A 171 -1.75 8.53 -10.60
CA PRO A 171 -0.49 8.51 -9.85
C PRO A 171 0.57 7.58 -10.43
N THR A 172 0.19 6.60 -11.26
CA THR A 172 1.09 5.58 -11.79
C THR A 172 0.88 5.29 -13.27
N SER A 173 1.72 4.44 -13.84
CA SER A 173 1.60 3.87 -15.17
C SER A 173 1.60 2.35 -15.09
N ASN A 174 0.75 1.69 -15.86
CA ASN A 174 0.73 0.22 -15.98
C ASN A 174 1.36 -0.25 -17.30
N LEU A 175 1.92 0.65 -18.10
CA LEU A 175 2.52 0.29 -19.37
C LEU A 175 3.61 -0.78 -19.22
N PRO A 176 3.69 -1.74 -20.17
CA PRO A 176 2.97 -1.82 -21.46
C PRO A 176 1.52 -2.32 -21.36
N LEU A 177 1.02 -2.71 -20.17
CA LEU A 177 -0.34 -3.21 -20.00
C LEU A 177 -1.36 -2.07 -20.22
N ARG A 178 -2.45 -2.40 -20.90
CA ARG A 178 -3.53 -1.46 -21.18
C ARG A 178 -4.43 -1.24 -19.98
N GLY A 179 -4.89 0.00 -19.79
CA GLY A 179 -5.83 0.37 -18.73
C GLY A 179 -5.19 0.43 -17.34
N GLY A 180 -6.00 0.26 -16.32
CA GLY A 180 -5.62 0.31 -14.92
C GLY A 180 -6.82 0.00 -14.04
N LYS A 181 -6.75 0.31 -12.76
CA LYS A 181 -7.86 0.11 -11.81
C LYS A 181 -9.20 0.55 -12.40
N GLY A 182 -10.22 -0.32 -12.28
CA GLY A 182 -11.55 -0.11 -12.81
C GLY A 182 -11.73 -0.47 -14.29
N TRP A 183 -10.69 -0.98 -14.95
CA TRP A 183 -10.74 -1.45 -16.33
C TRP A 183 -10.57 -2.97 -16.41
N MET A 184 -11.28 -3.61 -17.34
CA MET A 184 -11.20 -5.06 -17.58
C MET A 184 -10.04 -5.46 -18.50
N TYR A 185 -9.10 -4.55 -18.75
CA TYR A 185 -7.87 -4.82 -19.48
C TYR A 185 -6.76 -5.28 -18.53
N GLU A 186 -5.69 -5.86 -19.04
CA GLU A 186 -4.59 -6.44 -18.24
C GLU A 186 -3.99 -5.45 -17.24
N GLY A 187 -3.91 -4.15 -17.55
CA GLY A 187 -3.45 -3.14 -16.60
C GLY A 187 -4.36 -2.95 -15.39
N GLY A 188 -5.59 -3.48 -15.43
CA GLY A 188 -6.54 -3.42 -14.31
C GLY A 188 -6.70 -4.74 -13.54
N ILE A 189 -6.38 -5.88 -14.18
CA ILE A 189 -6.69 -7.21 -13.64
C ILE A 189 -5.48 -8.17 -13.56
N ARG A 190 -4.36 -7.85 -14.21
CA ARG A 190 -3.12 -8.64 -14.15
C ARG A 190 -2.19 -8.07 -13.09
N GLU A 191 -2.21 -8.71 -11.94
CA GLU A 191 -1.50 -8.21 -10.76
C GLU A 191 -0.18 -8.97 -10.52
N PRO A 192 0.86 -8.27 -10.05
CA PRO A 192 2.07 -8.96 -9.64
C PRO A 192 1.78 -9.82 -8.40
N LEU A 193 2.30 -11.05 -8.42
CA LEU A 193 2.32 -11.95 -7.28
C LEU A 193 3.77 -12.34 -7.00
N ILE A 194 4.24 -12.07 -5.79
CA ILE A 194 5.56 -12.48 -5.31
C ILE A 194 5.35 -13.48 -4.19
N VAL A 195 6.00 -14.63 -4.29
CA VAL A 195 5.93 -15.70 -3.28
C VAL A 195 7.36 -16.05 -2.83
N ARG A 196 7.51 -16.18 -1.55
CA ARG A 196 8.75 -16.61 -0.91
C ARG A 196 8.47 -17.71 0.09
#